data_43cc5680c8a182055a44a06cfd144a4d
#
_entry.id   43cc5680c8a182055a44a06cfd144a4d
#
_cell.length_a   1.000
_cell.length_b   1.000
_cell.length_c   1.000
_cell.angle_alpha   90.00
_cell.angle_beta   90.00
_cell.angle_gamma   90.00
#
_symmetry.space_group_name_H-M   'P 1'
#
loop_
_entity.id
_entity.type
_entity.pdbx_description
1 polymer ?
#
loop_
_entity_poly.entity_id
_entity_poly.type
_entity_poly.pdbx_seq_one_letter_code
_entity_poly.pdbx_strand_id
1 'polypeptide(L)'
;MTPKYIYVMGSESGVGKSTVCLGILAQLLASGFTADQLAYIKPVTQCLEKQPVALFCEQQHIAYQDWNSLVFSKGFTKNFIDGFTQTSDVLLADVVKAIITLGNEKAVVIIDGIGDPSVGSVVGVSNVAISRELACSVIFVGKSGIGRALDNSVLCVSFMQCQGLEDIGIIYNKIPPDLIFEIKNYVTKRLPELLPSVTLLGFMCNNPG
;
A
#
# COMPACT_ATOMS: atom_id res chain seq x y z
N MET A 1 4.20 3.71 22.92
CA MET A 1 2.90 3.78 22.22
C MET A 1 3.01 2.88 21.00
N THR A 2 2.04 2.02 20.71
CA THR A 2 2.06 1.17 19.50
C THR A 2 1.69 2.04 18.31
N PRO A 3 2.50 2.09 17.23
CA PRO A 3 2.19 2.91 16.07
C PRO A 3 0.94 2.42 15.32
N LYS A 4 0.24 3.32 14.65
CA LYS A 4 -0.78 2.96 13.67
C LYS A 4 -0.07 2.58 12.38
N TYR A 5 -0.21 1.34 11.94
CA TYR A 5 0.29 0.86 10.66
C TYR A 5 -0.77 1.06 9.57
N ILE A 6 -0.43 1.77 8.51
CA ILE A 6 -1.29 2.00 7.34
C ILE A 6 -0.60 1.40 6.12
N TYR A 7 -1.19 0.34 5.57
CA TYR A 7 -0.67 -0.36 4.40
C TYR A 7 -1.37 0.11 3.13
N VAL A 8 -0.62 0.63 2.16
CA VAL A 8 -1.15 1.09 0.87
C VAL A 8 -0.94 0.01 -0.18
N MET A 9 -2.02 -0.60 -0.64
CA MET A 9 -2.04 -1.61 -1.70
C MET A 9 -2.70 -1.06 -2.96
N GLY A 10 -2.45 -1.65 -4.12
CA GLY A 10 -3.07 -1.21 -5.36
C GLY A 10 -3.85 -2.31 -6.06
N SER A 11 -4.67 -1.95 -7.03
CA SER A 11 -5.28 -2.91 -7.95
C SER A 11 -4.28 -3.49 -8.96
N GLU A 12 -3.16 -2.79 -9.16
CA GLU A 12 -2.07 -3.19 -10.08
C GLU A 12 -0.80 -2.38 -9.82
N SER A 13 0.29 -2.73 -10.50
CA SER A 13 1.48 -1.89 -10.55
C SER A 13 1.19 -0.57 -11.27
N GLY A 14 1.83 0.53 -10.84
CA GLY A 14 1.68 1.84 -11.49
C GLY A 14 0.36 2.58 -11.18
N VAL A 15 -0.54 2.06 -10.36
CA VAL A 15 -1.82 2.71 -10.02
C VAL A 15 -1.65 4.00 -9.17
N GLY A 16 -0.43 4.26 -8.67
CA GLY A 16 -0.09 5.48 -7.92
C GLY A 16 -0.09 5.31 -6.40
N LYS A 17 0.21 4.11 -5.90
CA LYS A 17 0.35 3.85 -4.45
C LYS A 17 1.32 4.82 -3.77
N SER A 18 2.52 4.96 -4.31
CA SER A 18 3.55 5.85 -3.74
C SER A 18 3.11 7.32 -3.74
N THR A 19 2.35 7.77 -4.76
CA THR A 19 1.74 9.11 -4.77
C THR A 19 0.73 9.27 -3.62
N VAL A 20 -0.08 8.23 -3.37
CA VAL A 20 -1.02 8.22 -2.23
C VAL A 20 -0.26 8.25 -0.91
N CYS A 21 0.82 7.46 -0.76
CA CYS A 21 1.68 7.48 0.43
C CYS A 21 2.24 8.88 0.70
N LEU A 22 2.77 9.54 -0.35
CA LEU A 22 3.29 10.92 -0.26
C LEU A 22 2.19 11.89 0.18
N GLY A 23 1.00 11.81 -0.43
CA GLY A 23 -0.14 12.64 -0.07
C GLY A 23 -0.59 12.46 1.38
N ILE A 24 -0.61 11.22 1.88
CA ILE A 24 -0.94 10.93 3.29
C ILE A 24 0.11 11.53 4.23
N LEU A 25 1.40 11.34 3.97
CA LEU A 25 2.47 11.92 4.78
C LEU A 25 2.39 13.45 4.82
N ALA A 26 2.20 14.09 3.66
CA ALA A 26 2.03 15.55 3.56
C ALA A 26 0.81 16.03 4.36
N GLN A 27 -0.31 15.31 4.26
CA GLN A 27 -1.53 15.66 5.00
C GLN A 27 -1.38 15.46 6.51
N LEU A 28 -0.67 14.42 6.96
CA LEU A 28 -0.39 14.21 8.39
C LEU A 28 0.44 15.35 8.96
N LEU A 29 1.50 15.80 8.27
CA LEU A 29 2.27 16.98 8.66
C LEU A 29 1.39 18.23 8.73
N ALA A 30 0.56 18.47 7.71
CA ALA A 30 -0.37 19.59 7.69
C ALA A 30 -1.43 19.53 8.81
N SER A 31 -1.73 18.32 9.31
CA SER A 31 -2.65 18.10 10.43
C SER A 31 -2.01 18.19 11.81
N GLY A 32 -0.72 18.56 11.88
CA GLY A 32 0.00 18.81 13.13
C GLY A 32 0.85 17.66 13.67
N PHE A 33 0.96 16.54 12.93
CA PHE A 33 1.97 15.53 13.26
C PHE A 33 3.36 16.09 13.00
N THR A 34 4.31 15.76 13.86
CA THR A 34 5.72 16.10 13.65
C THR A 34 6.45 15.01 12.87
N ALA A 35 7.56 15.34 12.21
CA ALA A 35 8.29 14.39 11.38
C ALA A 35 8.80 13.17 12.16
N ASP A 36 9.19 13.37 13.42
CA ASP A 36 9.63 12.30 14.33
C ASP A 36 8.51 11.32 14.74
N GLN A 37 7.24 11.73 14.61
CA GLN A 37 6.08 10.87 14.84
C GLN A 37 5.73 9.99 13.64
N LEU A 38 6.31 10.24 12.46
CA LEU A 38 5.99 9.57 11.21
C LEU A 38 7.13 8.68 10.74
N ALA A 39 6.78 7.63 10.01
CA ALA A 39 7.73 6.83 9.25
C ALA A 39 7.13 6.34 7.93
N TYR A 40 8.00 6.07 6.96
CA TYR A 40 7.65 5.48 5.67
C TYR A 40 8.55 4.29 5.37
N ILE A 41 7.95 3.19 4.90
CA ILE A 41 8.70 2.01 4.47
C ILE A 41 8.11 1.41 3.21
N LYS A 42 8.99 1.00 2.28
CA LYS A 42 8.70 0.11 1.16
C LYS A 42 9.33 -1.25 1.44
N PRO A 43 8.63 -2.15 2.15
CA PRO A 43 9.25 -3.35 2.70
C PRO A 43 9.67 -4.37 1.65
N VAL A 44 8.99 -4.37 0.51
CA VAL A 44 9.28 -5.24 -0.64
C VAL A 44 9.37 -4.39 -1.89
N THR A 45 10.39 -4.61 -2.72
CA THR A 45 10.58 -3.83 -3.95
C THR A 45 11.10 -4.69 -5.10
N GLN A 46 10.87 -4.23 -6.32
CA GLN A 46 11.50 -4.73 -7.55
C GLN A 46 12.41 -3.67 -8.19
N CYS A 47 12.41 -2.46 -7.63
CA CYS A 47 13.17 -1.31 -8.14
C CYS A 47 14.15 -0.83 -7.08
N LEU A 48 15.37 -0.59 -7.47
CA LEU A 48 16.43 -0.07 -6.60
C LEU A 48 16.61 1.45 -6.73
N GLU A 49 15.81 2.11 -7.58
CA GLU A 49 15.84 3.56 -7.72
C GLU A 49 15.07 4.24 -6.58
N LYS A 50 15.65 5.33 -6.11
CA LYS A 50 15.05 6.14 -5.04
C LYS A 50 13.71 6.73 -5.49
N GLN A 51 12.67 6.46 -4.74
CA GLN A 51 11.32 6.89 -5.05
C GLN A 51 11.08 8.35 -4.62
N PRO A 52 10.17 9.10 -5.29
CA PRO A 52 9.81 10.47 -4.89
C PRO A 52 9.37 10.60 -3.43
N VAL A 53 8.71 9.57 -2.87
CA VAL A 53 8.31 9.55 -1.45
C VAL A 53 9.53 9.55 -0.54
N ALA A 54 10.59 8.82 -0.87
CA ALA A 54 11.83 8.79 -0.10
C ALA A 54 12.52 10.17 -0.11
N LEU A 55 12.54 10.85 -1.26
CA LEU A 55 13.04 12.23 -1.36
C LEU A 55 12.22 13.20 -0.51
N PHE A 56 10.90 13.07 -0.52
CA PHE A 56 10.01 13.85 0.34
C PHE A 56 10.31 13.60 1.83
N CYS A 57 10.47 12.33 2.23
CA CYS A 57 10.82 11.98 3.61
C CYS A 57 12.14 12.62 4.05
N GLU A 58 13.16 12.61 3.19
CA GLU A 58 14.43 13.28 3.47
C GLU A 58 14.26 14.80 3.69
N GLN A 59 13.55 15.46 2.77
CA GLN A 59 13.31 16.90 2.86
C GLN A 59 12.52 17.29 4.10
N GLN A 60 11.61 16.43 4.56
CA GLN A 60 10.78 16.66 5.74
C GLN A 60 11.34 16.05 7.02
N HIS A 61 12.53 15.41 6.97
CA HIS A 61 13.16 14.72 8.09
C HIS A 61 12.33 13.58 8.70
N ILE A 62 11.47 12.95 7.89
CA ILE A 62 10.69 11.76 8.25
C ILE A 62 11.60 10.54 8.16
N ALA A 63 11.57 9.65 9.17
CA ALA A 63 12.28 8.37 9.12
C ALA A 63 11.75 7.52 7.97
N TYR A 64 12.63 6.96 7.12
CA TYR A 64 12.18 6.13 6.01
C TYR A 64 13.14 4.99 5.66
N GLN A 65 12.60 3.97 4.98
CA GLN A 65 13.35 2.85 4.41
C GLN A 65 12.69 2.40 3.10
N ASP A 66 13.37 2.49 1.97
CA ASP A 66 12.77 2.23 0.65
C ASP A 66 13.31 1.00 -0.10
N TRP A 67 14.32 0.24 0.43
CA TRP A 67 14.86 -0.95 -0.27
C TRP A 67 15.58 -2.02 0.56
N ASN A 68 15.53 -2.00 1.89
CA ASN A 68 16.42 -2.87 2.68
C ASN A 68 15.78 -4.14 3.24
N SER A 69 14.47 -4.37 3.07
CA SER A 69 13.85 -5.54 3.70
C SER A 69 13.85 -6.76 2.76
N LEU A 70 13.28 -6.63 1.56
CA LEU A 70 13.26 -7.71 0.58
C LEU A 70 13.23 -7.17 -0.84
N VAL A 71 14.18 -7.60 -1.68
CA VAL A 71 14.24 -7.23 -3.09
C VAL A 71 13.90 -8.45 -3.94
N PHE A 72 12.81 -8.39 -4.69
CA PHE A 72 12.46 -9.38 -5.71
C PHE A 72 13.30 -9.17 -6.98
N SER A 73 14.59 -9.49 -6.88
CA SER A 73 15.50 -9.43 -8.02
C SER A 73 15.14 -10.45 -9.10
N LYS A 74 15.68 -10.26 -10.31
CA LYS A 74 15.48 -11.22 -11.41
C LYS A 74 15.96 -12.61 -10.99
N GLY A 75 15.06 -13.59 -11.07
CA GLY A 75 15.33 -14.98 -10.68
C GLY A 75 15.02 -15.32 -9.22
N PHE A 76 14.72 -14.34 -8.34
CA PHE A 76 14.45 -14.58 -6.92
C PHE A 76 13.37 -15.67 -6.71
N THR A 77 12.24 -15.56 -7.40
CA THR A 77 11.13 -16.53 -7.27
C THR A 77 11.53 -17.95 -7.66
N LYS A 78 12.37 -18.11 -8.72
CA LYS A 78 12.88 -19.43 -9.11
C LYS A 78 13.81 -20.00 -8.04
N ASN A 79 14.74 -19.19 -7.55
CA ASN A 79 15.65 -19.60 -6.48
C ASN A 79 14.90 -19.99 -5.20
N PHE A 80 13.80 -19.29 -4.89
CA PHE A 80 12.95 -19.64 -3.77
C PHE A 80 12.29 -21.01 -3.95
N ILE A 81 11.69 -21.26 -5.13
CA ILE A 81 11.05 -22.56 -5.44
C ILE A 81 12.07 -23.70 -5.41
N ASP A 82 13.29 -23.44 -5.89
CA ASP A 82 14.39 -24.43 -5.90
C ASP A 82 15.08 -24.61 -4.53
N GLY A 83 14.65 -23.86 -3.49
CA GLY A 83 15.18 -23.97 -2.13
C GLY A 83 16.52 -23.27 -1.90
N PHE A 84 16.93 -22.36 -2.80
CA PHE A 84 18.19 -21.61 -2.68
C PHE A 84 18.06 -20.27 -1.90
N THR A 85 16.93 -20.03 -1.27
CA THR A 85 16.69 -18.86 -0.43
C THR A 85 16.25 -19.27 0.97
N GLN A 86 15.98 -18.27 1.81
CA GLN A 86 15.31 -18.48 3.11
C GLN A 86 13.87 -18.97 2.90
N THR A 87 13.30 -19.60 3.93
CA THR A 87 11.91 -20.05 3.94
C THR A 87 10.94 -18.86 4.02
N SER A 88 9.68 -19.08 3.65
CA SER A 88 8.62 -18.05 3.74
C SER A 88 8.53 -17.42 5.12
N ASP A 89 8.58 -18.23 6.17
CA ASP A 89 8.43 -17.75 7.56
C ASP A 89 9.58 -16.82 7.95
N VAL A 90 10.81 -17.16 7.55
CA VAL A 90 11.99 -16.32 7.83
C VAL A 90 11.91 -15.01 7.04
N LEU A 91 11.57 -15.08 5.74
CA LEU A 91 11.42 -13.89 4.90
C LEU A 91 10.34 -12.94 5.44
N LEU A 92 9.19 -13.48 5.83
CA LEU A 92 8.10 -12.69 6.40
C LEU A 92 8.49 -12.08 7.75
N ALA A 93 9.13 -12.85 8.63
CA ALA A 93 9.59 -12.38 9.93
C ALA A 93 10.61 -11.24 9.78
N ASP A 94 11.55 -11.34 8.84
CA ASP A 94 12.55 -10.30 8.57
C ASP A 94 11.90 -9.00 8.09
N VAL A 95 10.93 -9.10 7.18
CA VAL A 95 10.18 -7.94 6.68
C VAL A 95 9.37 -7.27 7.79
N VAL A 96 8.64 -8.05 8.57
CA VAL A 96 7.83 -7.56 9.71
C VAL A 96 8.72 -6.90 10.75
N LYS A 97 9.86 -7.54 11.10
CA LYS A 97 10.84 -6.98 12.02
C LYS A 97 11.39 -5.63 11.56
N ALA A 98 11.68 -5.48 10.27
CA ALA A 98 12.16 -4.20 9.72
C ALA A 98 11.11 -3.09 9.88
N ILE A 99 9.83 -3.39 9.62
CA ILE A 99 8.72 -2.44 9.78
C ILE A 99 8.56 -2.04 11.26
N ILE A 100 8.57 -3.01 12.17
CA ILE A 100 8.45 -2.77 13.62
C ILE A 100 9.63 -1.93 14.11
N THR A 101 10.85 -2.24 13.68
CA THR A 101 12.06 -1.51 14.10
C THR A 101 12.00 -0.05 13.65
N LEU A 102 11.60 0.21 12.40
CA LEU A 102 11.44 1.58 11.90
C LEU A 102 10.29 2.32 12.61
N GLY A 103 9.23 1.58 12.96
CA GLY A 103 8.05 2.11 13.64
C GLY A 103 8.22 2.38 15.13
N ASN A 104 9.38 2.01 15.72
CA ASN A 104 9.62 2.25 17.13
C ASN A 104 9.52 3.75 17.45
N GLU A 105 8.77 4.09 18.52
CA GLU A 105 8.48 5.47 18.96
C GLU A 105 7.71 6.35 17.93
N LYS A 106 7.18 5.77 16.85
CA LYS A 106 6.37 6.48 15.88
C LYS A 106 4.89 6.44 16.26
N ALA A 107 4.14 7.45 15.83
CA ALA A 107 2.68 7.46 15.92
C ALA A 107 2.05 6.77 14.71
N VAL A 108 2.58 7.01 13.50
CA VAL A 108 2.06 6.47 12.24
C VAL A 108 3.20 5.96 11.37
N VAL A 109 3.03 4.76 10.82
CA VAL A 109 3.92 4.16 9.81
C VAL A 109 3.13 3.94 8.53
N ILE A 110 3.58 4.56 7.43
CA ILE A 110 3.02 4.35 6.09
C ILE A 110 3.84 3.26 5.40
N ILE A 111 3.16 2.19 4.98
CA ILE A 111 3.77 1.03 4.33
C ILE A 111 3.33 1.00 2.87
N ASP A 112 4.27 1.18 1.94
CA ASP A 112 4.03 1.20 0.48
C ASP A 112 4.21 -0.21 -0.11
N GLY A 113 3.10 -0.85 -0.41
CA GLY A 113 3.07 -2.17 -1.03
C GLY A 113 3.44 -2.18 -2.50
N ILE A 114 3.68 -3.38 -3.05
CA ILE A 114 3.95 -3.59 -4.49
C ILE A 114 2.77 -4.26 -5.19
N GLY A 115 2.46 -3.83 -6.43
CA GLY A 115 1.42 -4.47 -7.24
C GLY A 115 0.05 -4.52 -6.56
N ASP A 116 -0.61 -5.67 -6.68
CA ASP A 116 -1.90 -5.99 -6.07
C ASP A 116 -1.75 -6.73 -4.71
N PRO A 117 -2.85 -7.00 -3.97
CA PRO A 117 -2.80 -7.63 -2.66
C PRO A 117 -2.09 -9.00 -2.62
N SER A 118 -2.09 -9.74 -3.73
CA SER A 118 -1.52 -11.10 -3.82
C SER A 118 -0.02 -11.14 -4.14
N VAL A 119 0.56 -10.03 -4.59
CA VAL A 119 1.98 -10.00 -5.00
C VAL A 119 2.88 -10.39 -3.83
N GLY A 120 3.73 -11.39 -4.06
CA GLY A 120 4.59 -12.00 -3.05
C GLY A 120 4.06 -13.32 -2.46
N SER A 121 2.85 -13.76 -2.84
CA SER A 121 2.26 -15.01 -2.34
C SER A 121 3.11 -16.26 -2.63
N VAL A 122 3.80 -16.29 -3.77
CA VAL A 122 4.68 -17.42 -4.14
C VAL A 122 5.77 -17.66 -3.11
N VAL A 123 6.27 -16.60 -2.49
CA VAL A 123 7.35 -16.66 -1.49
C VAL A 123 6.84 -16.44 -0.07
N GLY A 124 5.52 -16.40 0.14
CA GLY A 124 4.89 -16.22 1.45
C GLY A 124 4.94 -14.80 2.02
N VAL A 125 5.42 -13.82 1.27
CA VAL A 125 5.59 -12.41 1.72
C VAL A 125 4.72 -11.48 0.87
N SER A 126 3.40 -11.79 0.82
CA SER A 126 2.46 -10.94 0.11
C SER A 126 2.09 -9.69 0.91
N ASN A 127 1.56 -8.67 0.18
CA ASN A 127 1.03 -7.47 0.83
C ASN A 127 0.03 -7.83 1.94
N VAL A 128 -0.84 -8.81 1.69
CA VAL A 128 -1.83 -9.29 2.66
C VAL A 128 -1.17 -9.98 3.85
N ALA A 129 -0.16 -10.84 3.61
CA ALA A 129 0.54 -11.54 4.69
C ALA A 129 1.20 -10.55 5.67
N ILE A 130 1.92 -9.55 5.14
CA ILE A 130 2.55 -8.50 5.95
C ILE A 130 1.50 -7.69 6.72
N SER A 131 0.41 -7.29 6.04
CA SER A 131 -0.65 -6.49 6.67
C SER A 131 -1.34 -7.22 7.81
N ARG A 132 -1.56 -8.51 7.67
CA ARG A 132 -2.17 -9.36 8.70
C ARG A 132 -1.27 -9.47 9.94
N GLU A 133 0.04 -9.73 9.75
CA GLU A 133 0.99 -9.84 10.87
C GLU A 133 1.08 -8.56 11.70
N LEU A 134 0.86 -7.41 11.09
CA LEU A 134 0.93 -6.09 11.74
C LEU A 134 -0.44 -5.51 12.11
N ALA A 135 -1.53 -6.22 11.84
CA ALA A 135 -2.91 -5.72 12.04
C ALA A 135 -3.12 -4.34 11.40
N CYS A 136 -2.67 -4.16 10.17
CA CYS A 136 -2.71 -2.86 9.47
C CYS A 136 -4.14 -2.42 9.14
N SER A 137 -4.38 -1.09 9.17
CA SER A 137 -5.43 -0.49 8.35
C SER A 137 -4.96 -0.46 6.90
N VAL A 138 -5.83 -0.81 5.95
CA VAL A 138 -5.48 -0.90 4.54
C VAL A 138 -6.09 0.25 3.75
N ILE A 139 -5.29 0.90 2.92
CA ILE A 139 -5.76 1.79 1.86
C ILE A 139 -5.54 1.09 0.52
N PHE A 140 -6.64 0.71 -0.12
CA PHE A 140 -6.62 0.12 -1.45
C PHE A 140 -6.74 1.21 -2.51
N VAL A 141 -5.78 1.28 -3.42
CA VAL A 141 -5.75 2.25 -4.50
C VAL A 141 -6.28 1.59 -5.78
N GLY A 142 -7.51 1.92 -6.12
CA GLY A 142 -8.17 1.49 -7.35
C GLY A 142 -7.78 2.35 -8.54
N LYS A 143 -7.87 1.78 -9.74
CA LYS A 143 -7.65 2.47 -11.01
C LYS A 143 -8.87 3.30 -11.39
N SER A 144 -8.67 4.30 -12.27
CA SER A 144 -9.74 5.05 -12.91
C SER A 144 -10.69 4.16 -13.72
N GLY A 145 -11.96 4.55 -13.75
CA GLY A 145 -13.03 3.89 -14.52
C GLY A 145 -14.22 3.53 -13.65
N ILE A 146 -15.24 2.90 -14.27
CA ILE A 146 -16.47 2.48 -13.58
C ILE A 146 -16.53 0.96 -13.52
N GLY A 147 -16.82 0.26 -14.61
CA GLY A 147 -17.04 -1.19 -14.62
C GLY A 147 -15.83 -1.97 -14.13
N ARG A 148 -14.75 -1.99 -14.91
CA ARG A 148 -13.52 -2.73 -14.56
C ARG A 148 -12.86 -2.27 -13.25
N ALA A 149 -13.01 -0.99 -12.90
CA ALA A 149 -12.48 -0.49 -11.63
C ALA A 149 -13.22 -1.09 -10.43
N LEU A 150 -14.56 -1.16 -10.52
CA LEU A 150 -15.40 -1.80 -9.50
C LEU A 150 -15.17 -3.32 -9.45
N ASP A 151 -15.11 -4.01 -10.61
CA ASP A 151 -14.85 -5.44 -10.68
C ASP A 151 -13.50 -5.81 -10.03
N ASN A 152 -12.44 -5.05 -10.33
CA ASN A 152 -11.14 -5.23 -9.71
C ASN A 152 -11.17 -4.94 -8.20
N SER A 153 -11.93 -3.94 -7.78
CA SER A 153 -12.08 -3.64 -6.35
C SER A 153 -12.77 -4.81 -5.64
N VAL A 154 -13.84 -5.35 -6.20
CA VAL A 154 -14.51 -6.55 -5.65
C VAL A 154 -13.54 -7.72 -5.55
N LEU A 155 -12.80 -8.03 -6.60
CA LEU A 155 -11.83 -9.13 -6.61
C LEU A 155 -10.77 -8.96 -5.52
N CYS A 156 -10.09 -7.81 -5.50
CA CYS A 156 -8.99 -7.56 -4.56
C CYS A 156 -9.48 -7.47 -3.12
N VAL A 157 -10.59 -6.77 -2.86
CA VAL A 157 -11.15 -6.63 -1.51
C VAL A 157 -11.65 -7.97 -0.99
N SER A 158 -12.37 -8.74 -1.79
CA SER A 158 -12.81 -10.09 -1.38
C SER A 158 -11.62 -10.98 -1.02
N PHE A 159 -10.53 -10.93 -1.80
CA PHE A 159 -9.31 -11.65 -1.46
C PHE A 159 -8.72 -11.17 -0.12
N MET A 160 -8.61 -9.86 0.11
CA MET A 160 -8.12 -9.30 1.37
C MET A 160 -8.98 -9.73 2.56
N GLN A 161 -10.30 -9.67 2.42
CA GLN A 161 -11.26 -10.10 3.46
C GLN A 161 -11.18 -11.60 3.75
N CYS A 162 -11.08 -12.45 2.72
CA CYS A 162 -10.85 -13.89 2.89
C CYS A 162 -9.55 -14.21 3.63
N GLN A 163 -8.58 -13.28 3.60
CA GLN A 163 -7.32 -13.40 4.35
C GLN A 163 -7.36 -12.72 5.74
N GLY A 164 -8.53 -12.22 6.17
CA GLY A 164 -8.75 -11.66 7.50
C GLY A 164 -8.46 -10.17 7.64
N LEU A 165 -8.36 -9.41 6.53
CA LEU A 165 -8.26 -7.95 6.59
C LEU A 165 -9.66 -7.32 6.54
N GLU A 166 -10.01 -6.52 7.55
CA GLU A 166 -11.35 -5.94 7.69
C GLU A 166 -11.36 -4.40 7.57
N ASP A 167 -10.32 -3.73 8.08
CA ASP A 167 -10.20 -2.25 8.04
C ASP A 167 -9.65 -1.80 6.70
N ILE A 168 -10.53 -1.69 5.68
CA ILE A 168 -10.18 -1.38 4.30
C ILE A 168 -10.88 -0.10 3.85
N GLY A 169 -10.07 0.89 3.42
CA GLY A 169 -10.53 2.07 2.71
C GLY A 169 -10.11 2.05 1.25
N ILE A 170 -10.92 2.62 0.36
CA ILE A 170 -10.64 2.69 -1.08
C ILE A 170 -10.44 4.12 -1.54
N ILE A 171 -9.38 4.36 -2.32
CA ILE A 171 -9.15 5.58 -3.09
C ILE A 171 -9.09 5.20 -4.57
N TYR A 172 -9.85 5.88 -5.43
CA TYR A 172 -9.71 5.76 -6.88
C TYR A 172 -8.78 6.86 -7.39
N ASN A 173 -7.74 6.46 -8.12
CA ASN A 173 -6.66 7.35 -8.54
C ASN A 173 -6.51 7.41 -10.07
N LYS A 174 -5.76 8.43 -10.56
CA LYS A 174 -5.49 8.66 -11.98
C LYS A 174 -6.75 8.86 -12.81
N ILE A 175 -7.75 9.52 -12.25
CA ILE A 175 -8.99 9.80 -12.95
C ILE A 175 -8.75 10.99 -13.89
N PRO A 176 -9.10 10.87 -15.19
CA PRO A 176 -9.09 12.01 -16.08
C PRO A 176 -9.96 13.16 -15.53
N PRO A 177 -9.46 14.41 -15.50
CA PRO A 177 -10.19 15.53 -14.89
C PRO A 177 -11.59 15.75 -15.47
N ASP A 178 -11.79 15.50 -16.75
CA ASP A 178 -13.07 15.58 -17.46
C ASP A 178 -14.07 14.49 -17.07
N LEU A 179 -13.61 13.36 -16.54
CA LEU A 179 -14.44 12.22 -16.13
C LEU A 179 -14.67 12.13 -14.61
N ILE A 180 -14.09 13.02 -13.82
CA ILE A 180 -14.15 12.92 -12.34
C ILE A 180 -15.58 12.91 -11.80
N PHE A 181 -16.44 13.78 -12.30
CA PHE A 181 -17.83 13.89 -11.84
C PHE A 181 -18.64 12.64 -12.19
N GLU A 182 -18.44 12.12 -13.41
CA GLU A 182 -19.12 10.91 -13.88
C GLU A 182 -18.71 9.70 -13.05
N ILE A 183 -17.41 9.43 -12.95
CA ILE A 183 -16.87 8.29 -12.22
C ILE A 183 -17.26 8.35 -10.74
N LYS A 184 -17.13 9.52 -10.11
CA LYS A 184 -17.54 9.74 -8.73
C LYS A 184 -19.03 9.40 -8.53
N ASN A 185 -19.91 9.88 -9.40
CA ASN A 185 -21.35 9.64 -9.31
C ASN A 185 -21.68 8.14 -9.35
N TYR A 186 -21.13 7.40 -10.31
CA TYR A 186 -21.44 5.97 -10.46
C TYR A 186 -20.78 5.10 -9.39
N VAL A 187 -19.51 5.36 -9.08
CA VAL A 187 -18.77 4.59 -8.06
C VAL A 187 -19.39 4.81 -6.67
N THR A 188 -19.72 6.04 -6.30
CA THR A 188 -20.35 6.34 -5.00
C THR A 188 -21.69 5.63 -4.82
N LYS A 189 -22.46 5.47 -5.90
CA LYS A 189 -23.73 4.75 -5.86
C LYS A 189 -23.57 3.24 -5.76
N ARG A 190 -22.61 2.66 -6.53
CA ARG A 190 -22.54 1.21 -6.70
C ARG A 190 -21.62 0.52 -5.70
N LEU A 191 -20.53 1.18 -5.27
CA LEU A 191 -19.54 0.57 -4.39
C LEU A 191 -20.12 0.06 -3.06
N PRO A 192 -21.00 0.80 -2.35
CA PRO A 192 -21.58 0.33 -1.08
C PRO A 192 -22.45 -0.92 -1.21
N GLU A 193 -23.05 -1.14 -2.37
CA GLU A 193 -23.85 -2.35 -2.63
C GLU A 193 -22.97 -3.57 -2.89
N LEU A 194 -21.80 -3.38 -3.54
CA LEU A 194 -20.86 -4.43 -3.86
C LEU A 194 -19.95 -4.79 -2.67
N LEU A 195 -19.54 -3.78 -1.90
CA LEU A 195 -18.57 -3.88 -0.81
C LEU A 195 -19.06 -3.07 0.41
N PRO A 196 -20.10 -3.54 1.11
CA PRO A 196 -20.77 -2.78 2.19
C PRO A 196 -19.87 -2.51 3.41
N SER A 197 -18.84 -3.31 3.64
CA SER A 197 -17.92 -3.17 4.78
C SER A 197 -16.71 -2.27 4.49
N VAL A 198 -16.62 -1.69 3.29
CA VAL A 198 -15.46 -0.90 2.86
C VAL A 198 -15.78 0.58 2.90
N THR A 199 -14.83 1.39 3.33
CA THR A 199 -14.96 2.85 3.35
C THR A 199 -14.44 3.46 2.04
N LEU A 200 -15.28 4.19 1.31
CA LEU A 200 -14.83 5.01 0.17
C LEU A 200 -14.16 6.28 0.71
N LEU A 201 -12.84 6.36 0.58
CA LEU A 201 -12.03 7.49 1.08
C LEU A 201 -12.00 8.67 0.11
N GLY A 202 -12.01 8.41 -1.21
CA GLY A 202 -12.03 9.50 -2.17
C GLY A 202 -11.57 9.17 -3.58
N PHE A 203 -11.39 10.24 -4.35
CA PHE A 203 -11.03 10.21 -5.76
C PHE A 203 -9.90 11.20 -6.03
N MET A 204 -8.90 10.79 -6.81
CA MET A 204 -7.75 11.62 -7.19
C MET A 204 -7.68 11.74 -8.71
N CYS A 205 -7.60 12.98 -9.19
CA CYS A 205 -7.39 13.24 -10.59
C CYS A 205 -5.98 12.87 -11.04
N ASN A 206 -5.87 12.46 -12.31
CA ASN A 206 -4.58 12.39 -12.96
C ASN A 206 -4.10 13.82 -13.19
N ASN A 207 -3.02 14.19 -12.58
CA ASN A 207 -2.33 15.45 -12.84
C ASN A 207 -1.00 15.11 -13.53
N PRO A 208 -0.94 15.14 -14.87
CA PRO A 208 0.34 15.07 -15.57
C PRO A 208 1.05 16.40 -15.33
N GLY A 209 1.84 16.46 -14.24
CA GLY A 209 2.63 17.65 -13.88
C GLY A 209 3.52 18.13 -14.99
#